data_54f5d221ddf4a9ee135e8707f30bd178
#
_entry.id   54f5d221ddf4a9ee135e8707f30bd178
#
_cell.length_a   1.000
_cell.length_b   1.000
_cell.length_c   1.000
_cell.angle_alpha   90.00
_cell.angle_beta   90.00
_cell.angle_gamma   90.00
#
_symmetry.space_group_name_H-M   'P 1'
#
loop_
_entity.id
_entity.type
_entity.pdbx_description
1 polymer ?
#
loop_
_entity_poly.entity_id
_entity_poly.type
_entity_poly.pdbx_seq_one_letter_code
_entity_poly.pdbx_strand_id
1 'polypeptide(L)'
;VFGAAATVLSLGGIALGVLLDPTFSWTTDALSDLGVRDGSAPAFNWGLIGGGAAGVLYAADLGRGGRSLRAALLALAMIAMAGVGVFDLTEPLHGPAAIGFYGLITLVFAVDGWTRRGEATGRVALAFAPVHVAVWATFVAGWWPVTGLALPELPGALMLAAWVWVVGPAPVSGAARSRAGESGGSSEPDDPSGSSGSGDPTDGH
;
A
#
# COMPACT_ATOMS: atom_id res chain seq x y z
N VAL A 1 -5.74 6.38 -6.68
CA VAL A 1 -4.59 7.28 -6.88
C VAL A 1 -3.72 7.34 -5.62
N PHE A 2 -4.26 7.64 -4.45
CA PHE A 2 -3.47 7.85 -3.22
C PHE A 2 -2.68 6.62 -2.76
N GLY A 3 -3.22 5.40 -2.87
CA GLY A 3 -2.49 4.18 -2.54
C GLY A 3 -1.24 3.97 -3.40
N ALA A 4 -1.35 4.23 -4.71
CA ALA A 4 -0.20 4.19 -5.62
C ALA A 4 0.85 5.25 -5.24
N ALA A 5 0.40 6.48 -4.98
CA ALA A 5 1.29 7.56 -4.56
C ALA A 5 2.02 7.22 -3.24
N ALA A 6 1.29 6.68 -2.25
CA ALA A 6 1.89 6.26 -0.98
C ALA A 6 3.02 5.24 -1.19
N THR A 7 2.76 4.20 -2.00
CA THR A 7 3.74 3.14 -2.27
C THR A 7 4.94 3.66 -3.07
N VAL A 8 4.68 4.44 -4.14
CA VAL A 8 5.76 4.95 -5.01
C VAL A 8 6.66 5.92 -4.26
N LEU A 9 6.08 6.81 -3.44
CA LEU A 9 6.86 7.77 -2.67
C LEU A 9 7.70 7.06 -1.59
N SER A 10 7.10 6.15 -0.80
CA SER A 10 7.83 5.50 0.29
C SER A 10 8.88 4.52 -0.22
N LEU A 11 8.52 3.56 -1.07
CA LEU A 11 9.50 2.60 -1.60
C LEU A 11 10.48 3.25 -2.57
N GLY A 12 10.02 4.24 -3.35
CA GLY A 12 10.88 5.04 -4.22
C GLY A 12 11.89 5.85 -3.43
N GLY A 13 11.48 6.46 -2.32
CA GLY A 13 12.37 7.19 -1.41
C GLY A 13 13.42 6.28 -0.78
N ILE A 14 13.01 5.08 -0.32
CA ILE A 14 13.95 4.06 0.20
C ILE A 14 14.92 3.63 -0.91
N ALA A 15 14.43 3.24 -2.09
CA ALA A 15 15.26 2.77 -3.19
C ALA A 15 16.24 3.86 -3.65
N LEU A 16 15.78 5.10 -3.77
CA LEU A 16 16.62 6.23 -4.13
C LEU A 16 17.67 6.50 -3.02
N GLY A 17 17.28 6.40 -1.75
CA GLY A 17 18.21 6.53 -0.63
C GLY A 17 19.35 5.50 -0.70
N VAL A 18 19.01 4.23 -0.96
CA VAL A 18 20.01 3.15 -1.15
C VAL A 18 20.93 3.44 -2.35
N LEU A 19 20.40 3.97 -3.45
CA LEU A 19 21.21 4.30 -4.63
C LEU A 19 22.13 5.50 -4.40
N LEU A 20 21.74 6.43 -3.54
CA LEU A 20 22.52 7.64 -3.22
C LEU A 20 23.57 7.39 -2.14
N ASP A 21 23.47 6.30 -1.39
CA ASP A 21 24.41 5.93 -0.34
C ASP A 21 25.21 4.67 -0.70
N PRO A 22 26.40 4.81 -1.30
CA PRO A 22 27.24 3.68 -1.66
C PRO A 22 27.81 2.91 -0.46
N THR A 23 27.66 3.44 0.76
CA THR A 23 28.13 2.80 2.00
C THR A 23 27.05 1.97 2.67
N PHE A 24 25.79 2.04 2.20
CA PHE A 24 24.67 1.29 2.75
C PHE A 24 24.86 -0.23 2.63
N SER A 25 24.65 -0.91 3.73
CA SER A 25 24.81 -2.37 3.84
C SER A 25 23.51 -3.01 4.31
N TRP A 26 22.92 -3.86 3.48
CA TRP A 26 21.72 -4.62 3.82
C TRP A 26 21.86 -5.54 5.05
N THR A 27 23.07 -5.91 5.39
CA THR A 27 23.34 -6.87 6.48
C THR A 27 23.71 -6.22 7.80
N THR A 28 24.17 -4.98 7.79
CA THR A 28 24.64 -4.28 8.99
C THR A 28 23.88 -3.02 9.34
N ASP A 29 23.17 -2.43 8.37
CA ASP A 29 22.43 -1.18 8.58
C ASP A 29 20.93 -1.43 8.75
N ALA A 30 20.21 -0.43 9.29
CA ALA A 30 18.76 -0.30 9.22
C ALA A 30 18.40 0.53 7.98
N LEU A 31 17.17 0.40 7.47
CA LEU A 31 16.69 1.32 6.42
C LEU A 31 16.69 2.77 6.90
N SER A 32 16.44 2.99 8.19
CA SER A 32 16.43 4.32 8.80
C SER A 32 17.83 4.97 8.92
N ASP A 33 18.93 4.20 8.77
CA ASP A 33 20.27 4.80 8.65
C ASP A 33 20.38 5.72 7.42
N LEU A 34 19.59 5.41 6.35
CA LEU A 34 19.49 6.30 5.19
C LEU A 34 18.95 7.68 5.55
N GLY A 35 18.17 7.80 6.62
CA GLY A 35 17.55 9.05 7.06
C GLY A 35 18.46 10.02 7.79
N VAL A 36 19.68 9.58 8.16
CA VAL A 36 20.67 10.43 8.87
C VAL A 36 21.95 10.68 8.08
N ARG A 37 22.10 10.07 6.89
CA ARG A 37 23.29 10.24 6.05
C ARG A 37 23.05 11.33 5.00
N ASP A 38 23.97 12.28 4.88
CA ASP A 38 23.82 13.52 4.09
C ASP A 38 23.31 13.31 2.65
N GLY A 39 23.76 12.26 1.97
CA GLY A 39 23.38 11.98 0.57
C GLY A 39 22.00 11.39 0.41
N SER A 40 21.58 10.52 1.32
CA SER A 40 20.34 9.72 1.23
C SER A 40 19.17 10.29 2.04
N ALA A 41 19.45 11.05 3.12
CA ALA A 41 18.43 11.52 4.05
C ALA A 41 17.27 12.30 3.38
N PRO A 42 17.48 13.22 2.44
CA PRO A 42 16.37 13.89 1.78
C PRO A 42 15.44 12.92 1.03
N ALA A 43 16.00 11.95 0.31
CA ALA A 43 15.24 10.98 -0.46
C ALA A 43 14.42 10.05 0.45
N PHE A 44 15.06 9.50 1.47
CA PHE A 44 14.43 8.61 2.44
C PHE A 44 13.35 9.34 3.25
N ASN A 45 13.70 10.43 3.92
CA ASN A 45 12.78 11.12 4.84
C ASN A 45 11.58 11.72 4.11
N TRP A 46 11.77 12.46 3.02
CA TRP A 46 10.65 13.01 2.24
C TRP A 46 9.83 11.94 1.54
N GLY A 47 10.45 10.80 1.17
CA GLY A 47 9.75 9.63 0.67
C GLY A 47 8.77 9.07 1.68
N LEU A 48 9.19 8.90 2.95
CA LEU A 48 8.34 8.40 4.02
C LEU A 48 7.28 9.42 4.45
N ILE A 49 7.61 10.70 4.56
CA ILE A 49 6.67 11.78 4.89
C ILE A 49 5.59 11.87 3.81
N GLY A 50 5.98 11.98 2.54
CA GLY A 50 5.04 12.08 1.42
C GLY A 50 4.23 10.81 1.24
N GLY A 51 4.86 9.64 1.36
CA GLY A 51 4.20 8.34 1.33
C GLY A 51 3.18 8.18 2.46
N GLY A 52 3.54 8.60 3.68
CA GLY A 52 2.65 8.60 4.84
C GLY A 52 1.44 9.52 4.64
N ALA A 53 1.67 10.74 4.19
CA ALA A 53 0.58 11.68 3.89
C ALA A 53 -0.39 11.13 2.83
N ALA A 54 0.13 10.60 1.71
CA ALA A 54 -0.68 9.96 0.69
C ALA A 54 -1.41 8.71 1.23
N GLY A 55 -0.76 7.94 2.11
CA GLY A 55 -1.34 6.78 2.76
C GLY A 55 -2.50 7.12 3.70
N VAL A 56 -2.44 8.24 4.42
CA VAL A 56 -3.57 8.76 5.22
C VAL A 56 -4.76 9.10 4.33
N LEU A 57 -4.53 9.73 3.18
CA LEU A 57 -5.60 10.02 2.21
C LEU A 57 -6.21 8.72 1.64
N TYR A 58 -5.39 7.70 1.36
CA TYR A 58 -5.87 6.38 0.95
C TYR A 58 -6.70 5.71 2.05
N ALA A 59 -6.26 5.80 3.31
CA ALA A 59 -7.02 5.30 4.44
C ALA A 59 -8.37 6.00 4.59
N ALA A 60 -8.42 7.32 4.39
CA ALA A 60 -9.68 8.08 4.41
C ALA A 60 -10.65 7.61 3.31
N ASP A 61 -10.17 7.35 2.09
CA ASP A 61 -10.99 6.79 1.02
C ASP A 61 -11.52 5.38 1.37
N LEU A 62 -10.67 4.56 2.00
CA LEU A 62 -11.06 3.24 2.49
C LEU A 62 -12.16 3.32 3.55
N GLY A 63 -12.08 4.31 4.45
CA GLY A 63 -13.06 4.56 5.50
C GLY A 63 -14.44 4.95 4.95
N ARG A 64 -14.49 5.75 3.88
CA ARG A 64 -15.74 6.10 3.19
C ARG A 64 -16.47 4.88 2.63
N GLY A 65 -15.75 3.81 2.32
CA GLY A 65 -16.31 2.53 1.90
C GLY A 65 -16.84 1.64 3.05
N GLY A 66 -17.02 2.15 4.27
CA GLY A 66 -17.56 1.42 5.42
C GLY A 66 -16.54 0.50 6.14
N ARG A 67 -15.24 0.68 5.87
CA ARG A 67 -14.14 -0.15 6.42
C ARG A 67 -13.41 0.58 7.56
N SER A 68 -14.17 1.17 8.49
CA SER A 68 -13.68 2.17 9.46
C SER A 68 -12.51 1.69 10.34
N LEU A 69 -12.57 0.47 10.90
CA LEU A 69 -11.47 -0.04 11.73
C LEU A 69 -10.18 -0.22 10.94
N ARG A 70 -10.25 -0.83 9.73
CA ARG A 70 -9.07 -1.00 8.87
C ARG A 70 -8.49 0.35 8.43
N ALA A 71 -9.38 1.28 8.10
CA ALA A 71 -8.99 2.63 7.71
C ALA A 71 -8.30 3.37 8.86
N ALA A 72 -8.82 3.27 10.08
CA ALA A 72 -8.21 3.89 11.26
C ALA A 72 -6.82 3.30 11.55
N LEU A 73 -6.70 1.97 11.55
CA LEU A 73 -5.41 1.30 11.75
C LEU A 73 -4.39 1.69 10.67
N LEU A 74 -4.82 1.72 9.41
CA LEU A 74 -3.96 2.13 8.30
C LEU A 74 -3.56 3.61 8.42
N ALA A 75 -4.49 4.50 8.75
CA ALA A 75 -4.17 5.91 8.95
C ALA A 75 -3.13 6.11 10.05
N LEU A 76 -3.29 5.42 11.18
CA LEU A 76 -2.31 5.46 12.29
C LEU A 76 -0.95 4.89 11.85
N ALA A 77 -0.93 3.79 11.08
CA ALA A 77 0.30 3.25 10.52
C ALA A 77 1.00 4.25 9.61
N MET A 78 0.24 4.93 8.73
CA MET A 78 0.80 5.92 7.81
C MET A 78 1.31 7.19 8.53
N ILE A 79 0.64 7.60 9.60
CA ILE A 79 1.14 8.68 10.50
C ILE A 79 2.45 8.24 11.16
N ALA A 80 2.51 7.00 11.66
CA ALA A 80 3.73 6.46 12.26
C ALA A 80 4.87 6.37 11.23
N MET A 81 4.60 5.95 9.99
CA MET A 81 5.58 5.94 8.89
C MET A 81 6.09 7.35 8.56
N ALA A 82 5.19 8.34 8.48
CA ALA A 82 5.61 9.74 8.31
C ALA A 82 6.47 10.19 9.51
N GLY A 83 6.13 9.73 10.72
CA GLY A 83 6.91 9.99 11.93
C GLY A 83 8.35 9.47 11.85
N VAL A 84 8.58 8.31 11.23
CA VAL A 84 9.94 7.78 10.98
C VAL A 84 10.74 8.73 10.08
N GLY A 85 10.09 9.36 9.10
CA GLY A 85 10.75 10.34 8.23
C GLY A 85 10.94 11.73 8.87
N VAL A 86 10.12 12.07 9.88
CA VAL A 86 10.22 13.36 10.62
C VAL A 86 11.22 13.27 11.77
N PHE A 87 11.15 12.19 12.53
CA PHE A 87 12.03 11.90 13.65
C PHE A 87 13.12 10.95 13.14
N ASP A 88 14.31 11.47 12.85
CA ASP A 88 15.43 10.63 12.44
C ASP A 88 15.97 9.77 13.60
N LEU A 89 16.95 8.91 13.33
CA LEU A 89 17.53 8.00 14.33
C LEU A 89 18.09 8.68 15.58
N THR A 90 18.38 9.98 15.55
CA THR A 90 18.89 10.74 16.69
C THR A 90 17.79 11.20 17.64
N GLU A 91 16.54 11.13 17.19
CA GLU A 91 15.37 11.60 17.93
C GLU A 91 14.71 10.49 18.77
N PRO A 92 14.29 10.80 20.01
CA PRO A 92 13.69 9.79 20.91
C PRO A 92 12.38 9.18 20.38
N LEU A 93 11.67 9.86 19.50
CA LEU A 93 10.41 9.41 18.93
C LEU A 93 10.56 8.47 17.72
N HIS A 94 11.78 8.33 17.18
CA HIS A 94 12.02 7.43 16.05
C HIS A 94 11.63 5.98 16.33
N GLY A 95 12.16 5.41 17.39
CA GLY A 95 11.88 4.03 17.79
C GLY A 95 10.39 3.75 17.99
N PRO A 96 9.67 4.54 18.80
CA PRO A 96 8.21 4.45 18.93
C PRO A 96 7.47 4.56 17.60
N ALA A 97 7.86 5.46 16.70
CA ALA A 97 7.26 5.60 15.37
C ALA A 97 7.48 4.34 14.51
N ALA A 98 8.70 3.81 14.46
CA ALA A 98 9.02 2.61 13.69
C ALA A 98 8.28 1.37 14.24
N ILE A 99 8.31 1.14 15.55
CA ILE A 99 7.59 0.03 16.20
C ILE A 99 6.08 0.17 15.97
N GLY A 100 5.56 1.39 16.09
CA GLY A 100 4.16 1.71 15.82
C GLY A 100 3.77 1.38 14.38
N PHE A 101 4.57 1.78 13.41
CA PHE A 101 4.34 1.48 12.00
C PHE A 101 4.24 -0.04 11.75
N TYR A 102 5.26 -0.80 12.12
CA TYR A 102 5.29 -2.26 11.87
C TYR A 102 4.22 -3.01 12.66
N GLY A 103 3.95 -2.63 13.89
CA GLY A 103 2.86 -3.20 14.69
C GLY A 103 1.48 -2.94 14.08
N LEU A 104 1.22 -1.70 13.65
CA LEU A 104 -0.06 -1.31 13.07
C LEU A 104 -0.32 -1.95 11.71
N ILE A 105 0.68 -2.08 10.82
CA ILE A 105 0.48 -2.81 9.56
C ILE A 105 0.18 -4.29 9.79
N THR A 106 0.79 -4.91 10.79
CA THR A 106 0.46 -6.28 11.19
C THR A 106 -1.02 -6.40 11.58
N LEU A 107 -1.52 -5.44 12.37
CA LEU A 107 -2.94 -5.40 12.74
C LEU A 107 -3.85 -5.13 11.52
N VAL A 108 -3.44 -4.28 10.58
CA VAL A 108 -4.16 -4.09 9.30
C VAL A 108 -4.31 -5.41 8.56
N PHE A 109 -3.23 -6.18 8.39
CA PHE A 109 -3.26 -7.48 7.73
C PHE A 109 -4.17 -8.48 8.46
N ALA A 110 -4.07 -8.56 9.78
CA ALA A 110 -4.89 -9.46 10.60
C ALA A 110 -6.39 -9.11 10.52
N VAL A 111 -6.75 -7.85 10.71
CA VAL A 111 -8.15 -7.39 10.71
C VAL A 111 -8.76 -7.49 9.31
N ASP A 112 -8.04 -7.05 8.28
CA ASP A 112 -8.51 -7.17 6.90
C ASP A 112 -8.67 -8.62 6.48
N GLY A 113 -7.66 -9.44 6.72
CA GLY A 113 -7.66 -10.86 6.39
C GLY A 113 -8.76 -11.62 7.12
N TRP A 114 -8.95 -11.37 8.41
CA TRP A 114 -10.02 -12.01 9.20
C TRP A 114 -11.42 -11.65 8.68
N THR A 115 -11.66 -10.38 8.39
CA THR A 115 -12.97 -9.92 7.90
C THR A 115 -13.29 -10.42 6.50
N ARG A 116 -12.28 -10.70 5.67
CA ARG A 116 -12.40 -11.20 4.30
C ARG A 116 -11.91 -12.65 4.12
N ARG A 117 -11.85 -13.45 5.19
CA ARG A 117 -11.30 -14.82 5.15
C ARG A 117 -11.99 -15.77 4.19
N GLY A 118 -13.23 -15.48 3.77
CA GLY A 118 -13.94 -16.18 2.70
C GLY A 118 -13.36 -15.95 1.31
N GLU A 119 -12.63 -14.86 1.10
CA GLU A 119 -12.00 -14.49 -0.16
C GLU A 119 -10.55 -15.00 -0.24
N ALA A 120 -10.06 -15.28 -1.44
CA ALA A 120 -8.66 -15.69 -1.64
C ALA A 120 -7.68 -14.59 -1.18
N THR A 121 -7.95 -13.34 -1.56
CA THR A 121 -7.13 -12.17 -1.16
C THR A 121 -7.19 -11.92 0.35
N GLY A 122 -8.34 -12.14 0.99
CA GLY A 122 -8.47 -12.05 2.43
C GLY A 122 -7.61 -13.10 3.16
N ARG A 123 -7.55 -14.33 2.66
CA ARG A 123 -6.65 -15.37 3.22
C ARG A 123 -5.17 -15.01 3.06
N VAL A 124 -4.79 -14.40 1.94
CA VAL A 124 -3.41 -13.89 1.74
C VAL A 124 -3.10 -12.78 2.73
N ALA A 125 -4.02 -11.81 2.91
CA ALA A 125 -3.85 -10.76 3.91
C ALA A 125 -3.71 -11.35 5.32
N LEU A 126 -4.53 -12.35 5.67
CA LEU A 126 -4.46 -13.01 6.97
C LEU A 126 -3.10 -13.73 7.18
N ALA A 127 -2.55 -14.34 6.14
CA ALA A 127 -1.24 -14.99 6.19
C ALA A 127 -0.08 -13.98 6.36
N PHE A 128 -0.22 -12.75 5.87
CA PHE A 128 0.80 -11.72 6.05
C PHE A 128 1.07 -11.42 7.53
N ALA A 129 0.05 -11.41 8.38
CA ALA A 129 0.23 -11.09 9.80
C ALA A 129 1.17 -12.06 10.54
N PRO A 130 0.94 -13.39 10.56
CA PRO A 130 1.85 -14.31 11.23
C PRO A 130 3.22 -14.39 10.53
N VAL A 131 3.30 -14.25 9.20
CA VAL A 131 4.59 -14.21 8.49
C VAL A 131 5.39 -12.99 8.92
N HIS A 132 4.77 -11.81 8.99
CA HIS A 132 5.46 -10.60 9.44
C HIS A 132 5.94 -10.71 10.90
N VAL A 133 5.11 -11.26 11.79
CA VAL A 133 5.53 -11.56 13.17
C VAL A 133 6.70 -12.55 13.21
N ALA A 134 6.66 -13.60 12.38
CA ALA A 134 7.73 -14.58 12.30
C ALA A 134 9.06 -13.98 11.81
N VAL A 135 9.03 -13.07 10.84
CA VAL A 135 10.21 -12.32 10.38
C VAL A 135 10.89 -11.61 11.56
N TRP A 136 10.13 -10.84 12.34
CA TRP A 136 10.67 -10.13 13.50
C TRP A 136 11.09 -11.08 14.63
N ALA A 137 10.28 -12.09 14.94
CA ALA A 137 10.59 -13.07 15.97
C ALA A 137 11.88 -13.84 15.69
N THR A 138 12.07 -14.31 14.47
CA THR A 138 13.30 -15.04 14.06
C THR A 138 14.52 -14.14 14.01
N PHE A 139 14.36 -12.88 13.62
CA PHE A 139 15.44 -11.89 13.69
C PHE A 139 15.86 -11.63 15.16
N VAL A 140 14.91 -11.32 16.04
CA VAL A 140 15.19 -11.07 17.47
C VAL A 140 15.76 -12.32 18.15
N ALA A 141 15.36 -13.52 17.73
CA ALA A 141 15.93 -14.79 18.21
C ALA A 141 17.37 -15.04 17.71
N GLY A 142 17.93 -14.17 16.88
CA GLY A 142 19.30 -14.30 16.36
C GLY A 142 19.48 -15.39 15.31
N TRP A 143 18.40 -15.80 14.62
CA TRP A 143 18.48 -16.84 13.58
C TRP A 143 18.99 -16.31 12.24
N TRP A 144 19.09 -15.01 12.09
CA TRP A 144 19.56 -14.37 10.87
C TRP A 144 21.06 -14.08 10.97
N PRO A 145 21.85 -14.35 9.92
CA PRO A 145 23.28 -14.07 9.90
C PRO A 145 23.57 -12.58 9.59
N VAL A 146 22.78 -11.67 10.18
CA VAL A 146 22.84 -10.21 9.95
C VAL A 146 22.63 -9.48 11.27
N THR A 147 23.19 -8.29 11.39
CA THR A 147 23.08 -7.45 12.58
C THR A 147 22.19 -6.22 12.37
N GLY A 148 22.03 -5.80 11.10
CA GLY A 148 21.20 -4.65 10.72
C GLY A 148 19.72 -4.98 10.60
N LEU A 149 18.89 -3.94 10.67
CA LEU A 149 17.43 -4.06 10.61
C LEU A 149 16.87 -3.97 9.18
N ALA A 150 17.67 -3.58 8.18
CA ALA A 150 17.17 -3.37 6.82
C ALA A 150 16.47 -4.61 6.22
N LEU A 151 17.04 -5.80 6.44
CA LEU A 151 16.45 -7.04 5.94
C LEU A 151 15.16 -7.45 6.66
N PRO A 152 14.98 -7.35 7.99
CA PRO A 152 13.67 -7.61 8.61
C PRO A 152 12.64 -6.49 8.39
N GLU A 153 13.05 -5.25 8.11
CA GLU A 153 12.16 -4.13 7.80
C GLU A 153 11.52 -4.25 6.41
N LEU A 154 12.30 -4.68 5.42
CA LEU A 154 11.87 -4.74 4.02
C LEU A 154 10.63 -5.61 3.77
N PRO A 155 10.49 -6.84 4.31
CA PRO A 155 9.31 -7.67 4.11
C PRO A 155 8.01 -6.98 4.53
N GLY A 156 7.99 -6.26 5.65
CA GLY A 156 6.81 -5.50 6.10
C GLY A 156 6.40 -4.43 5.10
N ALA A 157 7.36 -3.67 4.58
CA ALA A 157 7.12 -2.64 3.57
C ALA A 157 6.60 -3.24 2.26
N LEU A 158 7.18 -4.36 1.80
CA LEU A 158 6.74 -5.06 0.59
C LEU A 158 5.37 -5.71 0.74
N MET A 159 5.07 -6.30 1.90
CA MET A 159 3.74 -6.84 2.21
C MET A 159 2.67 -5.74 2.19
N LEU A 160 2.97 -4.56 2.77
CA LEU A 160 2.06 -3.42 2.72
C LEU A 160 1.84 -2.94 1.28
N ALA A 161 2.89 -2.85 0.49
CA ALA A 161 2.80 -2.51 -0.93
C ALA A 161 1.93 -3.54 -1.68
N ALA A 162 2.16 -4.83 -1.51
CA ALA A 162 1.35 -5.89 -2.10
C ALA A 162 -0.11 -5.80 -1.65
N TRP A 163 -0.36 -5.48 -0.38
CA TRP A 163 -1.71 -5.28 0.13
C TRP A 163 -2.40 -4.09 -0.55
N VAL A 164 -1.74 -2.95 -0.68
CA VAL A 164 -2.28 -1.75 -1.34
C VAL A 164 -2.58 -2.02 -2.82
N TRP A 165 -1.70 -2.75 -3.53
CA TRP A 165 -1.81 -2.91 -4.98
C TRP A 165 -2.72 -4.05 -5.42
N VAL A 166 -2.75 -5.15 -4.68
CA VAL A 166 -3.35 -6.41 -5.15
C VAL A 166 -4.28 -7.06 -4.13
N VAL A 167 -3.87 -7.12 -2.86
CA VAL A 167 -4.48 -7.97 -1.85
C VAL A 167 -5.62 -7.28 -1.13
N GLY A 168 -5.52 -5.98 -0.87
CA GLY A 168 -6.45 -5.20 -0.07
C GLY A 168 -7.87 -5.09 -0.65
N PRO A 169 -8.81 -4.57 0.12
CA PRO A 169 -10.24 -4.52 -0.24
C PRO A 169 -10.57 -3.48 -1.34
N ALA A 170 -9.63 -2.58 -1.66
CA ALA A 170 -9.74 -1.59 -2.72
C ALA A 170 -8.40 -1.47 -3.45
N PRO A 171 -7.96 -2.53 -4.16
CA PRO A 171 -6.63 -2.58 -4.74
C PRO A 171 -6.49 -1.60 -5.89
N VAL A 172 -5.32 -0.97 -6.01
CA VAL A 172 -4.98 -0.02 -7.07
C VAL A 172 -5.13 -0.66 -8.45
N SER A 173 -4.72 -1.93 -8.60
CA SER A 173 -4.84 -2.68 -9.86
C SER A 173 -6.29 -2.94 -10.29
N GLY A 174 -7.22 -3.05 -9.34
CA GLY A 174 -8.65 -3.20 -9.60
C GLY A 174 -9.27 -1.91 -10.17
N ALA A 175 -8.94 -0.76 -9.59
CA ALA A 175 -9.41 0.54 -10.04
C ALA A 175 -8.91 0.89 -11.46
N ALA A 176 -7.70 0.47 -11.83
CA ALA A 176 -7.17 0.65 -13.18
C ALA A 176 -7.94 -0.18 -14.21
N ARG A 177 -8.30 -1.42 -13.88
CA ARG A 177 -9.08 -2.31 -14.77
C ARG A 177 -10.49 -1.79 -15.00
N SER A 178 -11.18 -1.28 -13.98
CA SER A 178 -12.52 -0.70 -14.12
C SER A 178 -12.54 0.49 -15.07
N ARG A 179 -11.58 1.40 -14.96
CA ARG A 179 -11.47 2.55 -15.88
C ARG A 179 -11.17 2.15 -17.33
N ALA A 180 -10.35 1.13 -17.55
CA ALA A 180 -10.07 0.62 -18.89
C ALA A 180 -11.29 -0.04 -19.53
N GLY A 181 -12.15 -0.70 -18.75
CA GLY A 181 -13.41 -1.28 -19.23
C GLY A 181 -14.45 -0.23 -19.65
N GLU A 182 -14.57 0.87 -18.89
CA GLU A 182 -15.48 1.97 -19.20
C GLU A 182 -15.08 2.75 -20.47
N SER A 183 -13.77 2.90 -20.73
CA SER A 183 -13.26 3.57 -21.94
C SER A 183 -13.39 2.76 -23.22
N GLY A 184 -13.56 1.43 -23.11
CA GLY A 184 -13.71 0.52 -24.26
C GLY A 184 -15.14 0.26 -24.71
N GLY A 185 -16.15 0.69 -23.93
CA GLY A 185 -17.57 0.40 -24.17
C GLY A 185 -18.39 1.43 -24.93
N SER A 186 -17.80 2.54 -25.37
CA SER A 186 -18.53 3.68 -25.94
C SER A 186 -18.42 3.83 -27.47
N SER A 187 -18.30 2.72 -28.21
CA SER A 187 -18.36 2.75 -29.68
C SER A 187 -19.27 1.67 -30.23
N GLU A 188 -20.55 1.75 -29.90
CA GLU A 188 -21.59 1.13 -30.72
C GLU A 188 -22.18 2.24 -31.61
N PRO A 189 -22.01 2.20 -32.94
CA PRO A 189 -22.65 3.17 -33.80
C PRO A 189 -24.14 2.86 -33.86
N ASP A 190 -24.96 3.87 -33.54
CA ASP A 190 -26.40 3.90 -33.85
C ASP A 190 -26.61 3.50 -35.31
N ASP A 191 -27.25 2.38 -35.53
CA ASP A 191 -27.72 1.94 -36.86
C ASP A 191 -29.04 2.70 -37.19
N PRO A 192 -29.05 3.65 -38.14
CA PRO A 192 -30.25 4.35 -38.54
C PRO A 192 -30.93 3.62 -39.69
N SER A 193 -31.36 2.38 -39.52
CA SER A 193 -32.18 1.67 -40.54
C SER A 193 -33.50 1.17 -39.94
N GLY A 194 -34.39 2.11 -39.65
CA GLY A 194 -35.81 1.89 -39.43
C GLY A 194 -36.57 2.26 -40.68
N SER A 195 -36.71 1.31 -41.63
CA SER A 195 -37.47 1.44 -42.88
C SER A 195 -38.96 1.65 -42.58
N SER A 196 -39.50 2.68 -43.17
CA SER A 196 -40.91 2.91 -43.44
C SER A 196 -41.59 1.72 -44.12
N GLY A 197 -42.58 1.15 -43.43
CA GLY A 197 -43.54 0.21 -44.01
C GLY A 197 -44.94 0.82 -44.01
N SER A 198 -45.33 1.38 -45.14
CA SER A 198 -46.71 1.73 -45.47
C SER A 198 -47.55 0.49 -45.58
N GLY A 199 -48.62 0.37 -44.83
CA GLY A 199 -49.67 -0.65 -44.95
C GLY A 199 -51.00 -0.01 -45.19
N ASP A 200 -51.55 -0.25 -46.30
CA ASP A 200 -52.78 0.10 -46.96
C ASP A 200 -54.02 -0.31 -46.17
N PRO A 201 -55.14 0.45 -46.14
CA PRO A 201 -56.39 0.07 -45.61
C PRO A 201 -57.36 -0.39 -46.72
N THR A 202 -57.85 -1.60 -46.65
CA THR A 202 -59.05 -1.99 -47.40
C THR A 202 -59.99 -2.88 -46.57
N ASP A 203 -61.14 -2.32 -46.36
CA ASP A 203 -62.50 -2.77 -46.58
C ASP A 203 -62.96 -4.21 -46.24
N GLY A 204 -64.10 -4.27 -45.54
CA GLY A 204 -65.18 -4.98 -46.03
C GLY A 204 -65.80 -6.12 -45.16
N HIS A 205 -67.03 -5.80 -44.72
CA HIS A 205 -68.17 -6.65 -44.29
C HIS A 205 -68.14 -7.18 -42.86
#